data_dc8da22ce79bf67e6ff7df743fca9d2b
#
_entry.id   dc8da22ce79bf67e6ff7df743fca9d2b
#
_cell.length_a   1.000
_cell.length_b   1.000
_cell.length_c   1.000
_cell.angle_alpha   90.00
_cell.angle_beta   90.00
_cell.angle_gamma   90.00
#
_symmetry.space_group_name_H-M   'P 1'
#
loop_
_entity.id
_entity.type
_entity.pdbx_description
1 polymer ?
#
loop_
_entity_poly.entity_id
_entity_poly.type
_entity_poly.pdbx_seq_one_letter_code
_entity_poly.pdbx_strand_id
1 'polypeptide(L)'
;QNDIQGHGEITNGNWITGINAIDQYLVGDQTQLSEAYKNNKGRNVYYMLPLILGILGMLYMIQGGKKGMQNFWLTFTLFFMTGIAIVLYLNQGPYEPRERDYAYAGSFYAFCIWIGFGVAGLAKMFENSKVAKIWTSILALALALPVPALMAYENWDDHDRSGRYLVRDFGKNYFNSCAPNA
;
A
#
# COMPACT_ATOMS: atom_id res chain seq x y z
N GLN A 1 -5.61 -1.99 0.32
CA GLN A 1 -6.91 -2.41 0.82
C GLN A 1 -7.64 -3.18 -0.26
N ASN A 2 -8.07 -4.41 0.03
CA ASN A 2 -8.73 -5.29 -0.94
C ASN A 2 -10.19 -5.48 -0.57
N ASP A 3 -10.92 -4.38 -0.48
CA ASP A 3 -12.36 -4.41 -0.32
C ASP A 3 -13.04 -4.54 -1.68
N ILE A 4 -13.37 -5.77 -2.03
CA ILE A 4 -13.98 -6.10 -3.32
C ILE A 4 -15.38 -5.50 -3.46
N GLN A 5 -16.07 -5.29 -2.35
CA GLN A 5 -17.44 -4.78 -2.35
C GLN A 5 -17.53 -3.27 -2.15
N GLY A 6 -16.44 -2.61 -1.79
CA GLY A 6 -16.45 -1.18 -1.50
C GLY A 6 -17.20 -0.81 -0.22
N HIS A 7 -17.49 -1.78 0.65
CA HIS A 7 -18.28 -1.56 1.87
C HIS A 7 -17.45 -1.51 3.14
N GLY A 8 -16.14 -1.73 3.07
CA GLY A 8 -15.25 -1.75 4.23
C GLY A 8 -15.48 -2.93 5.19
N GLU A 9 -16.29 -3.91 4.81
CA GLU A 9 -16.55 -5.09 5.62
C GLU A 9 -15.42 -6.10 5.50
N ILE A 10 -14.76 -6.38 6.61
CA ILE A 10 -13.62 -7.31 6.67
C ILE A 10 -14.03 -8.74 6.27
N THR A 11 -15.28 -9.13 6.55
CA THR A 11 -15.77 -10.51 6.33
C THR A 11 -16.15 -10.82 4.88
N ASN A 12 -16.31 -9.82 4.02
CA ASN A 12 -16.83 -9.98 2.67
C ASN A 12 -15.73 -10.07 1.58
N GLY A 13 -14.85 -11.04 1.73
CA GLY A 13 -13.84 -11.32 0.72
C GLY A 13 -12.51 -10.58 0.88
N ASN A 14 -12.40 -9.73 1.89
CA ASN A 14 -11.15 -9.08 2.24
C ASN A 14 -10.15 -10.09 2.83
N TRP A 15 -8.88 -9.75 2.74
CA TRP A 15 -7.82 -10.42 3.45
C TRP A 15 -6.88 -9.41 4.11
N ILE A 16 -6.09 -9.90 5.05
CA ILE A 16 -5.17 -9.06 5.81
C ILE A 16 -3.73 -9.34 5.41
N THR A 17 -3.35 -10.62 5.40
CA THR A 17 -1.96 -11.04 5.13
C THR A 17 -1.76 -11.67 3.76
N GLY A 18 -2.80 -12.27 3.19
CA GLY A 18 -2.72 -13.14 2.02
C GLY A 18 -2.27 -14.57 2.34
N ILE A 19 -2.03 -14.88 3.62
CA ILE A 19 -1.70 -16.23 4.10
C ILE A 19 -2.99 -16.86 4.63
N ASN A 20 -3.54 -17.86 3.94
CA ASN A 20 -4.83 -18.47 4.28
C ASN A 20 -4.91 -18.94 5.74
N ALA A 21 -3.83 -19.50 6.29
CA ALA A 21 -3.80 -19.98 7.66
C ALA A 21 -3.99 -18.88 8.71
N ILE A 22 -3.62 -17.63 8.39
CA ILE A 22 -3.80 -16.47 9.27
C ILE A 22 -5.14 -15.81 8.97
N ASP A 23 -5.43 -15.58 7.71
CA ASP A 23 -6.60 -14.81 7.27
C ASP A 23 -7.91 -15.54 7.60
N GLN A 24 -7.96 -16.88 7.52
CA GLN A 24 -9.13 -17.66 7.91
C GLN A 24 -9.54 -17.46 9.39
N TYR A 25 -8.60 -17.12 10.25
CA TYR A 25 -8.85 -16.85 11.67
C TYR A 25 -9.57 -15.52 11.90
N LEU A 26 -9.33 -14.54 11.03
CA LEU A 26 -9.80 -13.16 11.20
C LEU A 26 -10.98 -12.82 10.28
N VAL A 27 -10.98 -13.34 9.06
CA VAL A 27 -11.96 -13.00 8.00
C VAL A 27 -12.71 -14.22 7.46
N GLY A 28 -12.52 -15.40 8.05
CA GLY A 28 -13.18 -16.64 7.63
C GLY A 28 -12.48 -17.39 6.51
N ASP A 29 -13.06 -18.54 6.13
CA ASP A 29 -12.45 -19.45 5.15
C ASP A 29 -12.44 -18.86 3.74
N GLN A 30 -11.27 -18.50 3.28
CA GLN A 30 -11.04 -17.90 1.97
C GLN A 30 -11.29 -18.88 0.80
N THR A 31 -11.36 -20.17 1.08
CA THR A 31 -11.62 -21.18 0.04
C THR A 31 -13.09 -21.26 -0.36
N GLN A 32 -13.99 -20.81 0.52
CA GLN A 32 -15.45 -20.80 0.30
C GLN A 32 -15.96 -19.55 -0.42
N LEU A 33 -15.09 -18.60 -0.74
CA LEU A 33 -15.47 -17.41 -1.49
C LEU A 33 -15.98 -17.77 -2.88
N SER A 34 -16.93 -16.98 -3.39
CA SER A 34 -17.38 -17.13 -4.78
C SER A 34 -16.24 -16.87 -5.77
N GLU A 35 -16.35 -17.46 -6.97
CA GLU A 35 -15.35 -17.29 -8.02
C GLU A 35 -15.13 -15.82 -8.41
N ALA A 36 -16.18 -14.99 -8.32
CA ALA A 36 -16.08 -13.55 -8.58
C ALA A 36 -15.11 -12.86 -7.61
N TYR A 37 -15.09 -13.28 -6.34
CA TYR A 37 -14.16 -12.73 -5.35
C TYR A 37 -12.77 -13.34 -5.46
N LYS A 38 -12.66 -14.64 -5.69
CA LYS A 38 -11.35 -15.31 -5.84
C LYS A 38 -10.55 -14.76 -7.01
N ASN A 39 -11.22 -14.48 -8.12
CA ASN A 39 -10.60 -14.03 -9.37
C ASN A 39 -10.57 -12.49 -9.52
N ASN A 40 -10.96 -11.74 -8.47
CA ASN A 40 -10.93 -10.29 -8.54
C ASN A 40 -9.48 -9.79 -8.55
N LYS A 41 -9.13 -9.01 -9.57
CA LYS A 41 -7.78 -8.42 -9.74
C LYS A 41 -7.40 -7.45 -8.62
N GLY A 42 -8.35 -6.88 -7.89
CA GLY A 42 -8.10 -6.03 -6.72
C GLY A 42 -7.61 -6.79 -5.49
N ARG A 43 -7.61 -8.15 -5.53
CA ARG A 43 -7.09 -8.98 -4.42
C ARG A 43 -5.57 -9.15 -4.53
N ASN A 44 -4.82 -8.13 -4.15
CA ASN A 44 -3.36 -8.14 -4.16
C ASN A 44 -2.79 -8.83 -2.91
N VAL A 45 -1.74 -9.62 -3.08
CA VAL A 45 -1.12 -10.38 -1.98
C VAL A 45 0.27 -9.84 -1.69
N TYR A 46 0.43 -9.18 -0.55
CA TYR A 46 1.71 -8.58 -0.15
C TYR A 46 2.37 -9.26 1.05
N TYR A 47 1.73 -10.28 1.65
CA TYR A 47 2.23 -11.02 2.82
C TYR A 47 2.68 -10.13 3.99
N MET A 48 2.07 -8.97 4.15
CA MET A 48 2.46 -7.92 5.11
C MET A 48 3.92 -7.42 4.96
N LEU A 49 4.60 -7.72 3.86
CA LEU A 49 6.01 -7.36 3.67
C LEU A 49 6.27 -5.85 3.79
N PRO A 50 5.44 -4.95 3.18
CA PRO A 50 5.61 -3.51 3.36
C PRO A 50 5.44 -3.08 4.83
N LEU A 51 4.50 -3.69 5.55
CA LEU A 51 4.25 -3.40 6.97
C LEU A 51 5.46 -3.81 7.83
N ILE A 52 5.99 -5.00 7.60
CA ILE A 52 7.17 -5.51 8.31
C ILE A 52 8.37 -4.59 8.09
N LEU A 53 8.64 -4.19 6.85
CA LEU A 53 9.71 -3.24 6.53
C LEU A 53 9.47 -1.87 7.18
N GLY A 54 8.22 -1.38 7.16
CA GLY A 54 7.86 -0.13 7.82
C GLY A 54 8.12 -0.17 9.33
N ILE A 55 7.73 -1.23 10.02
CA ILE A 55 7.98 -1.43 11.46
C ILE A 55 9.49 -1.51 11.73
N LEU A 56 10.25 -2.25 10.93
CA LEU A 56 11.70 -2.30 11.06
C LEU A 56 12.34 -0.92 10.90
N GLY A 57 11.84 -0.11 9.97
CA GLY A 57 12.29 1.26 9.77
C GLY A 57 11.98 2.18 10.95
N MET A 58 10.80 2.07 11.54
CA MET A 58 10.46 2.79 12.77
C MET A 58 11.41 2.42 13.91
N LEU A 59 11.63 1.11 14.11
CA LEU A 59 12.55 0.62 15.16
C LEU A 59 13.98 1.09 14.90
N TYR A 60 14.45 1.06 13.66
CA TYR A 60 15.75 1.57 13.28
C TYR A 60 15.92 3.05 13.61
N MET A 61 14.91 3.87 13.30
CA MET A 61 14.92 5.30 13.63
C MET A 61 14.95 5.52 15.15
N ILE A 62 14.10 4.84 15.91
CA ILE A 62 14.03 4.96 17.38
C ILE A 62 15.37 4.61 18.02
N GLN A 63 16.04 3.57 17.53
CA GLN A 63 17.35 3.14 18.02
C GLN A 63 18.51 4.05 17.57
N GLY A 64 18.28 4.98 16.64
CA GLY A 64 19.26 5.91 16.10
C GLY A 64 19.66 7.06 17.04
N GLY A 65 19.34 6.97 18.35
CA GLY A 65 19.61 7.99 19.34
C GLY A 65 18.78 9.27 19.14
N LYS A 66 19.30 10.41 19.63
CA LYS A 66 18.53 11.67 19.63
C LYS A 66 18.08 12.12 18.23
N LYS A 67 18.96 12.02 17.23
CA LYS A 67 18.64 12.39 15.84
C LYS A 67 17.63 11.39 15.21
N GLY A 68 17.81 10.11 15.46
CA GLY A 68 16.88 9.08 14.99
C GLY A 68 15.48 9.27 15.55
N MET A 69 15.39 9.55 16.85
CA MET A 69 14.11 9.85 17.52
C MET A 69 13.44 11.14 16.97
N GLN A 70 14.22 12.18 16.68
CA GLN A 70 13.69 13.39 16.04
C GLN A 70 13.10 13.09 14.66
N ASN A 71 13.81 12.32 13.84
CA ASN A 71 13.33 11.91 12.51
C ASN A 71 12.09 11.03 12.61
N PHE A 72 12.05 10.11 13.58
CA PHE A 72 10.87 9.29 13.85
C PHE A 72 9.65 10.16 14.15
N TRP A 73 9.75 11.11 15.08
CA TRP A 73 8.63 11.98 15.42
C TRP A 73 8.20 12.88 14.28
N LEU A 74 9.13 13.37 13.47
CA LEU A 74 8.82 14.17 12.28
C LEU A 74 7.99 13.35 11.28
N THR A 75 8.46 12.14 10.95
CA THR A 75 7.75 11.25 10.02
C THR A 75 6.42 10.77 10.59
N PHE A 76 6.38 10.48 11.90
CA PHE A 76 5.15 10.09 12.60
C PHE A 76 4.10 11.19 12.58
N THR A 77 4.51 12.45 12.85
CA THR A 77 3.60 13.59 12.78
C THR A 77 3.06 13.79 11.36
N LEU A 78 3.92 13.66 10.35
CA LEU A 78 3.49 13.69 8.95
C LEU A 78 2.46 12.59 8.67
N PHE A 79 2.75 11.35 9.05
CA PHE A 79 1.84 10.21 8.88
C PHE A 79 0.50 10.44 9.57
N PHE A 80 0.54 10.86 10.84
CA PHE A 80 -0.66 11.08 11.65
C PHE A 80 -1.52 12.20 11.09
N MET A 81 -0.92 13.36 10.79
CA MET A 81 -1.65 14.56 10.34
C MET A 81 -2.22 14.38 8.93
N THR A 82 -1.52 13.71 8.03
CA THR A 82 -1.99 13.49 6.66
C THR A 82 -2.80 12.19 6.47
N GLY A 83 -2.93 11.38 7.51
CA GLY A 83 -3.71 10.15 7.52
C GLY A 83 -4.81 10.20 8.57
N ILE A 84 -4.50 9.78 9.78
CA ILE A 84 -5.48 9.58 10.86
C ILE A 84 -6.25 10.87 11.16
N ALA A 85 -5.58 12.01 11.25
CA ALA A 85 -6.24 13.29 11.50
C ALA A 85 -7.22 13.68 10.37
N ILE A 86 -6.86 13.40 9.12
CA ILE A 86 -7.77 13.64 7.97
C ILE A 86 -8.96 12.69 8.03
N VAL A 87 -8.76 11.40 8.36
CA VAL A 87 -9.86 10.44 8.52
C VAL A 87 -10.86 10.94 9.55
N LEU A 88 -10.37 11.38 10.72
CA LEU A 88 -11.21 11.92 11.79
C LEU A 88 -11.90 13.21 11.38
N TYR A 89 -11.20 14.11 10.67
CA TYR A 89 -11.75 15.38 10.20
C TYR A 89 -12.83 15.19 9.14
N LEU A 90 -12.61 14.34 8.16
CA LEU A 90 -13.57 14.09 7.09
C LEU A 90 -14.80 13.34 7.57
N ASN A 91 -14.66 12.49 8.60
CA ASN A 91 -15.73 11.69 9.18
C ASN A 91 -16.72 11.10 8.13
N GLN A 92 -16.16 10.49 7.08
CA GLN A 92 -16.93 9.96 5.97
C GLN A 92 -17.79 8.77 6.40
N GLY A 93 -19.07 8.79 6.01
CA GLY A 93 -19.95 7.65 6.17
C GLY A 93 -19.51 6.49 5.26
N PRO A 94 -19.67 5.21 5.68
CA PRO A 94 -19.26 4.05 4.91
C PRO A 94 -20.03 3.85 3.58
N TYR A 95 -21.15 4.56 3.40
CA TYR A 95 -22.02 4.47 2.23
C TYR A 95 -21.91 5.67 1.29
N GLU A 96 -20.86 6.50 1.45
CA GLU A 96 -20.66 7.60 0.52
C GLU A 96 -20.28 7.07 -0.89
N PRO A 97 -20.93 7.61 -1.96
CA PRO A 97 -20.75 7.09 -3.33
C PRO A 97 -19.37 7.44 -3.91
N ARG A 98 -18.56 8.25 -3.23
CA ARG A 98 -17.24 8.70 -3.70
C ARG A 98 -16.19 8.42 -2.65
N GLU A 99 -15.29 7.52 -2.97
CA GLU A 99 -14.06 7.31 -2.21
C GLU A 99 -13.10 8.49 -2.39
N ARG A 100 -12.43 8.86 -1.30
CA ARG A 100 -11.49 10.00 -1.27
C ARG A 100 -10.09 9.55 -0.85
N ASP A 101 -9.64 8.42 -1.33
CA ASP A 101 -8.35 7.82 -0.98
C ASP A 101 -7.16 8.76 -1.24
N TYR A 102 -7.29 9.64 -2.24
CA TYR A 102 -6.29 10.66 -2.51
C TYR A 102 -6.02 11.60 -1.34
N ALA A 103 -6.98 11.77 -0.42
CA ALA A 103 -6.81 12.60 0.77
C ALA A 103 -5.73 12.04 1.73
N TYR A 104 -5.48 10.74 1.66
CA TYR A 104 -4.52 10.04 2.54
C TYR A 104 -3.15 9.83 1.90
N ALA A 105 -2.93 10.31 0.67
CA ALA A 105 -1.68 10.10 -0.07
C ALA A 105 -0.43 10.51 0.72
N GLY A 106 -0.52 11.57 1.53
CA GLY A 106 0.57 12.02 2.39
C GLY A 106 0.98 10.99 3.44
N SER A 107 0.03 10.24 4.00
CA SER A 107 0.33 9.19 4.98
C SER A 107 1.02 7.99 4.34
N PHE A 108 0.62 7.61 3.13
CA PHE A 108 1.31 6.56 2.38
C PHE A 108 2.74 6.95 2.05
N TYR A 109 2.96 8.22 1.67
CA TYR A 109 4.30 8.75 1.45
C TYR A 109 5.16 8.67 2.72
N ALA A 110 4.63 9.09 3.86
CA ALA A 110 5.32 8.99 5.15
C ALA A 110 5.64 7.53 5.51
N PHE A 111 4.71 6.61 5.24
CA PHE A 111 4.93 5.19 5.46
C PHE A 111 6.05 4.63 4.56
N CYS A 112 6.14 5.08 3.30
CA CYS A 112 7.23 4.69 2.40
C CYS A 112 8.61 5.14 2.91
N ILE A 113 8.70 6.26 3.65
CA ILE A 113 9.94 6.67 4.32
C ILE A 113 10.37 5.60 5.34
N TRP A 114 9.44 5.10 6.15
CA TRP A 114 9.74 4.02 7.10
C TRP A 114 10.16 2.72 6.39
N ILE A 115 9.50 2.37 5.29
CA ILE A 115 9.92 1.21 4.47
C ILE A 115 11.37 1.36 4.01
N GLY A 116 11.75 2.55 3.52
CA GLY A 116 13.14 2.84 3.12
C GLY A 116 14.13 2.68 4.28
N PHE A 117 13.80 3.19 5.46
CA PHE A 117 14.63 2.99 6.67
C PHE A 117 14.62 1.53 7.15
N GLY A 118 13.60 0.75 6.81
CA GLY A 118 13.55 -0.68 7.06
C GLY A 118 14.68 -1.45 6.38
N VAL A 119 15.04 -1.05 5.17
CA VAL A 119 16.21 -1.63 4.46
C VAL A 119 17.51 -1.35 5.23
N ALA A 120 17.67 -0.13 5.74
CA ALA A 120 18.82 0.22 6.58
C ALA A 120 18.82 -0.58 7.90
N GLY A 121 17.63 -0.80 8.47
CA GLY A 121 17.45 -1.67 9.65
C GLY A 121 17.88 -3.11 9.37
N LEU A 122 17.48 -3.69 8.25
CA LEU A 122 17.92 -5.01 7.82
C LEU A 122 19.45 -5.08 7.67
N ALA A 123 20.05 -4.09 7.00
CA ALA A 123 21.49 -4.04 6.84
C ALA A 123 22.22 -4.02 8.19
N LYS A 124 21.69 -3.27 9.16
CA LYS A 124 22.24 -3.21 10.52
C LYS A 124 22.12 -4.53 11.28
N MET A 125 21.03 -5.28 11.06
CA MET A 125 20.86 -6.60 11.67
C MET A 125 21.96 -7.59 11.22
N PHE A 126 22.43 -7.46 10.00
CA PHE A 126 23.49 -8.29 9.45
C PHE A 126 24.92 -7.75 9.74
N GLU A 127 25.06 -6.53 10.26
CA GLU A 127 26.36 -5.89 10.50
C GLU A 127 27.26 -6.64 11.50
N ASN A 128 26.66 -7.43 12.42
CA ASN A 128 27.40 -8.26 13.39
C ASN A 128 27.94 -9.57 12.78
N SER A 129 27.65 -9.84 11.52
CA SER A 129 28.21 -11.00 10.82
C SER A 129 29.68 -10.72 10.44
N LYS A 130 30.50 -11.76 10.38
CA LYS A 130 31.93 -11.68 9.94
C LYS A 130 32.08 -11.28 8.46
N VAL A 131 31.00 -10.84 7.83
CA VAL A 131 30.90 -10.47 6.42
C VAL A 131 31.18 -8.98 6.27
N ALA A 132 31.91 -8.61 5.22
CA ALA A 132 32.17 -7.20 4.93
C ALA A 132 30.89 -6.38 4.79
N LYS A 133 30.86 -5.16 5.33
CA LYS A 133 29.69 -4.27 5.38
C LYS A 133 28.99 -4.08 4.03
N ILE A 134 29.72 -4.10 2.93
CA ILE A 134 29.14 -3.98 1.58
C ILE A 134 28.25 -5.17 1.23
N TRP A 135 28.64 -6.38 1.61
CA TRP A 135 27.84 -7.58 1.34
C TRP A 135 26.57 -7.63 2.18
N THR A 136 26.62 -7.14 3.43
CA THR A 136 25.43 -7.04 4.29
C THR A 136 24.41 -6.05 3.71
N SER A 137 24.89 -4.93 3.16
CA SER A 137 24.02 -3.95 2.50
C SER A 137 23.42 -4.49 1.20
N ILE A 138 24.22 -5.20 0.40
CA ILE A 138 23.71 -5.86 -0.84
C ILE A 138 22.67 -6.91 -0.49
N LEU A 139 22.92 -7.73 0.54
CA LEU A 139 21.96 -8.75 0.99
C LEU A 139 20.65 -8.10 1.47
N ALA A 140 20.74 -7.05 2.29
CA ALA A 140 19.56 -6.34 2.76
C ALA A 140 18.74 -5.73 1.60
N LEU A 141 19.42 -5.15 0.62
CA LEU A 141 18.78 -4.63 -0.58
C LEU A 141 18.12 -5.76 -1.41
N ALA A 142 18.81 -6.88 -1.60
CA ALA A 142 18.29 -8.02 -2.34
C ALA A 142 17.05 -8.65 -1.66
N LEU A 143 16.99 -8.64 -0.33
CA LEU A 143 15.82 -9.10 0.42
C LEU A 143 14.67 -8.10 0.41
N ALA A 144 14.96 -6.80 0.35
CA ALA A 144 13.92 -5.76 0.37
C ALA A 144 13.36 -5.45 -1.02
N LEU A 145 14.14 -5.58 -2.08
CA LEU A 145 13.76 -5.21 -3.45
C LEU A 145 12.55 -6.00 -4.01
N PRO A 146 12.38 -7.30 -3.67
CA PRO A 146 11.17 -8.03 -4.06
C PRO A 146 9.86 -7.39 -3.58
N VAL A 147 9.87 -6.66 -2.47
CA VAL A 147 8.65 -6.03 -1.92
C VAL A 147 8.07 -4.98 -2.87
N PRO A 148 8.79 -3.91 -3.25
CA PRO A 148 8.28 -2.96 -4.23
C PRO A 148 8.09 -3.58 -5.61
N ALA A 149 8.89 -4.58 -6.00
CA ALA A 149 8.72 -5.28 -7.27
C ALA A 149 7.38 -6.06 -7.30
N LEU A 150 7.04 -6.76 -6.23
CA LEU A 150 5.75 -7.43 -6.09
C LEU A 150 4.60 -6.42 -6.13
N MET A 151 4.71 -5.32 -5.39
CA MET A 151 3.69 -4.26 -5.41
C MET A 151 3.51 -3.65 -6.80
N ALA A 152 4.60 -3.41 -7.51
CA ALA A 152 4.55 -2.89 -8.88
C ALA A 152 3.89 -3.90 -9.84
N TYR A 153 4.24 -5.17 -9.73
CA TYR A 153 3.67 -6.24 -10.55
C TYR A 153 2.15 -6.40 -10.33
N GLU A 154 1.72 -6.48 -9.08
CA GLU A 154 0.31 -6.67 -8.71
C GLU A 154 -0.57 -5.46 -9.09
N ASN A 155 -0.02 -4.25 -9.02
CA ASN A 155 -0.78 -3.02 -9.31
C ASN A 155 -0.61 -2.51 -10.75
N TRP A 156 0.21 -3.14 -11.58
CA TRP A 156 0.51 -2.63 -12.92
C TRP A 156 -0.74 -2.46 -13.78
N ASP A 157 -1.60 -3.47 -13.82
CA ASP A 157 -2.81 -3.46 -14.64
C ASP A 157 -3.78 -2.33 -14.23
N ASP A 158 -3.89 -2.05 -12.93
CA ASP A 158 -4.77 -1.01 -12.39
C ASP A 158 -4.26 0.40 -12.70
N HIS A 159 -2.95 0.58 -12.77
CA HIS A 159 -2.31 1.87 -13.01
C HIS A 159 -1.98 2.11 -14.49
N ASP A 160 -1.91 1.07 -15.30
CA ASP A 160 -1.71 1.23 -16.76
C ASP A 160 -2.98 1.78 -17.41
N ARG A 161 -2.90 3.03 -17.80
CA ARG A 161 -3.97 3.76 -18.50
C ARG A 161 -3.68 3.94 -19.99
N SER A 162 -2.64 3.35 -20.51
CA SER A 162 -2.21 3.51 -21.90
C SER A 162 -3.27 3.12 -22.92
N GLY A 163 -4.11 2.11 -22.60
CA GLY A 163 -5.23 1.63 -23.41
C GLY A 163 -6.61 2.19 -23.05
N ARG A 164 -6.71 3.10 -22.08
CA ARG A 164 -8.02 3.59 -21.57
C ARG A 164 -8.43 4.87 -22.31
N TYR A 165 -9.14 4.72 -23.42
CA TYR A 165 -9.58 5.82 -24.29
C TYR A 165 -11.00 6.30 -24.03
N LEU A 166 -11.70 5.80 -23.00
CA LEU A 166 -13.11 6.06 -22.72
C LEU A 166 -13.45 7.56 -22.74
N VAL A 167 -12.68 8.39 -22.04
CA VAL A 167 -12.91 9.84 -21.95
C VAL A 167 -12.75 10.52 -23.32
N ARG A 168 -11.70 10.13 -24.05
CA ARG A 168 -11.45 10.64 -25.41
C ARG A 168 -12.58 10.27 -26.36
N ASP A 169 -12.99 9.01 -26.31
CA ASP A 169 -13.99 8.48 -27.23
C ASP A 169 -15.37 9.04 -26.89
N PHE A 170 -15.67 9.23 -25.60
CA PHE A 170 -16.87 9.94 -25.15
C PHE A 170 -16.89 11.39 -25.66
N GLY A 171 -15.82 12.14 -25.48
CA GLY A 171 -15.70 13.51 -25.98
C GLY A 171 -15.83 13.58 -27.50
N LYS A 172 -15.19 12.66 -28.21
CA LYS A 172 -15.27 12.57 -29.68
C LYS A 172 -16.70 12.25 -30.16
N ASN A 173 -17.37 11.32 -29.50
CA ASN A 173 -18.75 10.97 -29.83
C ASN A 173 -19.70 12.14 -29.53
N TYR A 174 -19.48 12.86 -28.42
CA TYR A 174 -20.27 14.05 -28.12
C TYR A 174 -20.15 15.12 -29.20
N PHE A 175 -18.92 15.47 -29.63
CA PHE A 175 -18.73 16.43 -30.71
C PHE A 175 -19.28 15.95 -32.05
N ASN A 176 -19.17 14.67 -32.35
CA ASN A 176 -19.71 14.09 -33.60
C ASN A 176 -21.24 14.06 -33.63
N SER A 177 -21.91 14.13 -32.47
CA SER A 177 -23.37 14.17 -32.36
C SER A 177 -23.94 15.59 -32.46
N CYS A 178 -23.10 16.62 -32.41
CA CYS A 178 -23.54 18.00 -32.59
C CYS A 178 -23.76 18.31 -34.08
N ALA A 179 -24.76 19.14 -34.38
CA ALA A 179 -24.97 19.60 -35.75
C ALA A 179 -23.78 20.47 -36.23
N PRO A 180 -23.45 20.44 -37.54
CA PRO A 180 -22.44 21.34 -38.06
C PRO A 180 -22.85 22.80 -37.75
N ASN A 181 -21.92 23.57 -37.16
CA ASN A 181 -22.12 24.97 -36.73
C ASN A 181 -23.05 25.15 -35.49
N ALA A 182 -23.12 24.14 -34.62
CA ALA A 182 -23.81 24.27 -33.33
C ALA A 182 -22.88 24.95 -32.28
#